data_9cb8fd760f10f676c528178ceeadeec2
#
_entry.id   9cb8fd760f10f676c528178ceeadeec2
#
_cell.length_a   1.000
_cell.length_b   1.000
_cell.length_c   1.000
_cell.angle_alpha   90.00
_cell.angle_beta   90.00
_cell.angle_gamma   90.00
#
_symmetry.space_group_name_H-M   'P 1'
#
loop_
_entity.id
_entity.type
_entity.pdbx_description
1 polymer ?
#
loop_
_entity_poly.entity_id
_entity_poly.type
_entity_poly.pdbx_seq_one_letter_code
_entity_poly.pdbx_strand_id
1 'polypeptide(L)'
;MVIVDGELALPGPEEIAKIRRHPYRTEEELIIDLAGNLPACANVELQRLMQQAFVRTMKWAGQQEGNLNKLVISAVYLLCWILRYQAELFHGYKGSEIPCFVLMGGCQNQHDALYLRYLAQLPVDVLILACDLNRICALEDARLLESVGPNSLPVPKFPRDAAALQMRTYASDAEQELNTLLYSDSGMYRNRQFAKADAITLRTTYDEIFILWEQELRYRPSFSTGDQSVNMPVIFAKISGVEQGKAELYWQKIKTLLGNQTQLYRGFPFCTGGNPYQALAIKAIRNGKLRRDEIKAHRQYPFGLLREELQEHIFDKLQLMLDRRIIKGTFVNGTEYTVIATALNLEKNLIRMLQSFDFTKKNPKVVAVCASEQACSLEDAILIAFLNLLGFDIALFVPTGYQTIERYFNEGLPVEHQVGDYLYDLRIPDFNTISVPKGRSWLENILKRGI
;
A
#
# COMPACT_ATOMS: atom_id res chain seq x y z
N MET A 1 -17.40 7.21 24.37
CA MET A 1 -16.09 6.61 23.95
C MET A 1 -15.04 7.02 24.97
N VAL A 2 -14.28 6.07 25.51
CA VAL A 2 -13.17 6.34 26.45
C VAL A 2 -11.85 6.05 25.73
N ILE A 3 -10.91 6.98 25.81
CA ILE A 3 -9.60 6.87 25.15
C ILE A 3 -8.51 7.01 26.18
N VAL A 4 -7.63 6.03 26.25
CA VAL A 4 -6.45 6.01 27.12
C VAL A 4 -5.20 6.03 26.25
N ASP A 5 -4.37 7.06 26.44
CA ASP A 5 -3.08 7.20 25.77
C ASP A 5 -1.98 6.53 26.61
N GLY A 6 -1.32 5.55 26.05
CA GLY A 6 -0.28 4.75 26.74
C GLY A 6 -0.86 3.60 27.57
N GLU A 7 -0.17 3.23 28.63
CA GLU A 7 -0.60 2.18 29.58
C GLU A 7 -1.69 2.70 30.51
N LEU A 8 -2.48 1.78 31.08
CA LEU A 8 -3.42 2.13 32.11
C LEU A 8 -2.68 2.67 33.35
N ALA A 9 -2.94 3.93 33.71
CA ALA A 9 -2.31 4.52 34.88
C ALA A 9 -2.59 3.69 36.13
N LEU A 10 -1.55 3.27 36.83
CA LEU A 10 -1.69 2.50 38.06
C LEU A 10 -2.61 3.17 39.07
N PRO A 11 -3.44 2.42 39.80
CA PRO A 11 -4.33 2.98 40.80
C PRO A 11 -3.56 3.68 41.92
N GLY A 12 -3.99 4.90 42.27
CA GLY A 12 -3.43 5.64 43.39
C GLY A 12 -3.88 5.12 44.74
N PRO A 13 -3.18 5.51 45.83
CA PRO A 13 -3.54 5.09 47.19
C PRO A 13 -5.00 5.40 47.58
N GLU A 14 -5.52 6.54 47.12
CA GLU A 14 -6.91 6.97 47.40
C GLU A 14 -7.95 6.12 46.66
N GLU A 15 -7.64 5.62 45.46
CA GLU A 15 -8.50 4.71 44.71
C GLU A 15 -8.51 3.34 45.36
N ILE A 16 -7.33 2.83 45.73
CA ILE A 16 -7.18 1.54 46.43
C ILE A 16 -7.90 1.54 47.77
N ALA A 17 -7.88 2.67 48.49
CA ALA A 17 -8.56 2.80 49.77
C ALA A 17 -10.11 2.75 49.67
N LYS A 18 -10.67 3.04 48.50
CA LYS A 18 -12.13 2.94 48.26
C LYS A 18 -12.62 1.50 48.15
N ILE A 19 -11.72 0.56 47.84
CA ILE A 19 -12.09 -0.85 47.70
C ILE A 19 -12.14 -1.51 49.08
N ARG A 20 -13.33 -1.94 49.48
CA ARG A 20 -13.54 -2.69 50.72
C ARG A 20 -12.97 -4.09 50.57
N ARG A 21 -12.11 -4.51 51.49
CA ARG A 21 -11.42 -5.80 51.46
C ARG A 21 -11.06 -6.27 52.89
N HIS A 22 -10.99 -7.58 53.05
CA HIS A 22 -10.50 -8.22 54.28
C HIS A 22 -9.52 -9.36 53.92
N PRO A 23 -8.86 -10.02 54.86
CA PRO A 23 -8.04 -11.20 54.58
C PRO A 23 -8.93 -12.36 54.09
N TYR A 24 -8.59 -12.92 52.92
CA TYR A 24 -9.32 -14.04 52.32
C TYR A 24 -8.56 -15.35 52.51
N ARG A 25 -9.31 -16.47 52.65
CA ARG A 25 -8.75 -17.82 52.77
C ARG A 25 -8.88 -18.62 51.47
N THR A 26 -9.88 -18.31 50.66
CA THR A 26 -10.15 -18.97 49.38
C THR A 26 -10.36 -17.98 48.29
N GLU A 27 -10.13 -18.45 47.05
CA GLU A 27 -10.40 -17.66 45.84
C GLU A 27 -11.87 -17.30 45.69
N GLU A 28 -12.76 -18.23 46.05
CA GLU A 28 -14.22 -18.01 45.96
C GLU A 28 -14.69 -16.93 46.92
N GLU A 29 -14.21 -16.94 48.18
CA GLU A 29 -14.48 -15.91 49.18
C GLU A 29 -14.04 -14.52 48.67
N LEU A 30 -12.82 -14.45 48.11
CA LEU A 30 -12.28 -13.23 47.52
C LEU A 30 -13.16 -12.70 46.40
N ILE A 31 -13.54 -13.53 45.42
CA ILE A 31 -14.30 -13.13 44.25
C ILE A 31 -15.68 -12.64 44.64
N ILE A 32 -16.37 -13.33 45.58
CA ILE A 32 -17.71 -12.97 46.02
C ILE A 32 -17.69 -11.63 46.75
N ASP A 33 -16.78 -11.44 47.70
CA ASP A 33 -16.68 -10.22 48.47
C ASP A 33 -16.30 -9.00 47.64
N LEU A 34 -15.24 -9.15 46.81
CA LEU A 34 -14.79 -8.06 45.95
C LEU A 34 -15.78 -7.69 44.87
N ALA A 35 -16.61 -8.61 44.39
CA ALA A 35 -17.69 -8.30 43.44
C ALA A 35 -18.73 -7.29 44.04
N GLY A 36 -18.80 -7.22 45.37
CA GLY A 36 -19.63 -6.21 46.07
C GLY A 36 -19.13 -4.76 45.94
N ASN A 37 -17.87 -4.56 45.49
CA ASN A 37 -17.30 -3.23 45.20
C ASN A 37 -17.61 -2.72 43.77
N LEU A 38 -18.27 -3.52 42.93
CA LEU A 38 -18.66 -3.07 41.60
C LEU A 38 -19.64 -1.89 41.69
N PRO A 39 -19.43 -0.84 40.88
CA PRO A 39 -20.32 0.32 40.91
C PRO A 39 -21.73 -0.06 40.46
N ALA A 40 -22.73 0.59 41.07
CA ALA A 40 -24.13 0.40 40.70
C ALA A 40 -24.39 1.00 39.30
N CYS A 41 -25.14 0.28 38.48
CA CYS A 41 -25.56 0.73 37.15
C CYS A 41 -27.10 0.83 37.14
N ALA A 42 -27.65 1.89 36.53
CA ALA A 42 -29.09 2.06 36.38
C ALA A 42 -29.73 0.96 35.50
N ASN A 43 -28.99 0.40 34.56
CA ASN A 43 -29.44 -0.71 33.74
C ASN A 43 -29.14 -2.04 34.44
N VAL A 44 -30.22 -2.73 34.87
CA VAL A 44 -30.15 -4.00 35.62
C VAL A 44 -29.46 -5.11 34.83
N GLU A 45 -29.68 -5.17 33.51
CA GLU A 45 -29.06 -6.18 32.66
C GLU A 45 -27.56 -5.95 32.55
N LEU A 46 -27.14 -4.69 32.34
CA LEU A 46 -25.72 -4.32 32.32
C LEU A 46 -25.05 -4.62 33.66
N GLN A 47 -25.72 -4.30 34.79
CA GLN A 47 -25.22 -4.63 36.13
C GLN A 47 -24.95 -6.13 36.28
N ARG A 48 -25.88 -6.98 35.81
CA ARG A 48 -25.73 -8.43 35.83
C ARG A 48 -24.55 -8.91 34.96
N LEU A 49 -24.43 -8.35 33.76
CA LEU A 49 -23.30 -8.65 32.86
C LEU A 49 -21.95 -8.28 33.46
N MET A 50 -21.88 -7.13 34.14
CA MET A 50 -20.67 -6.67 34.83
C MET A 50 -20.25 -7.62 35.96
N GLN A 51 -21.21 -8.06 36.78
CA GLN A 51 -20.95 -9.03 37.85
C GLN A 51 -20.45 -10.37 37.26
N GLN A 52 -21.09 -10.86 36.19
CA GLN A 52 -20.69 -12.10 35.54
C GLN A 52 -19.29 -11.97 34.88
N ALA A 53 -19.03 -10.85 34.23
CA ALA A 53 -17.73 -10.58 33.60
C ALA A 53 -16.63 -10.51 34.67
N PHE A 54 -16.85 -9.85 35.78
CA PHE A 54 -15.92 -9.79 36.90
C PHE A 54 -15.59 -11.18 37.44
N VAL A 55 -16.62 -11.97 37.78
CA VAL A 55 -16.43 -13.33 38.27
C VAL A 55 -15.65 -14.22 37.31
N ARG A 56 -16.01 -14.17 36.02
CA ARG A 56 -15.32 -14.97 34.98
C ARG A 56 -13.87 -14.53 34.83
N THR A 57 -13.60 -13.24 34.81
CA THR A 57 -12.26 -12.68 34.69
C THR A 57 -11.39 -13.06 35.87
N MET A 58 -11.91 -12.97 37.08
CA MET A 58 -11.18 -13.34 38.31
C MET A 58 -10.93 -14.82 38.43
N LYS A 59 -11.88 -15.68 38.05
CA LYS A 59 -11.66 -17.13 37.98
C LYS A 59 -10.55 -17.51 37.00
N TRP A 60 -10.53 -16.83 35.82
CA TRP A 60 -9.44 -17.02 34.85
C TRP A 60 -8.09 -16.59 35.42
N ALA A 61 -8.02 -15.42 36.09
CA ALA A 61 -6.81 -14.93 36.74
C ALA A 61 -6.32 -15.86 37.85
N GLY A 62 -7.21 -16.41 38.66
CA GLY A 62 -6.85 -17.37 39.70
C GLY A 62 -6.19 -18.63 39.18
N GLN A 63 -6.66 -19.15 38.03
CA GLN A 63 -6.04 -20.29 37.35
C GLN A 63 -4.63 -20.00 36.84
N GLN A 64 -4.32 -18.75 36.52
CA GLN A 64 -3.01 -18.35 35.99
C GLN A 64 -2.00 -18.03 37.11
N GLU A 65 -2.45 -17.34 38.16
CA GLU A 65 -1.52 -16.79 39.15
C GLU A 65 -1.16 -17.75 40.31
N GLY A 66 -1.98 -18.70 40.63
CA GLY A 66 -1.76 -19.69 41.68
C GLY A 66 -1.43 -19.12 43.07
N ASN A 67 -1.51 -17.79 43.30
CA ASN A 67 -1.21 -17.09 44.53
C ASN A 67 -2.30 -16.11 44.90
N LEU A 68 -2.97 -16.37 46.06
CA LEU A 68 -4.11 -15.58 46.51
C LEU A 68 -3.77 -14.10 46.74
N ASN A 69 -2.59 -13.78 47.26
CA ASN A 69 -2.18 -12.39 47.50
C ASN A 69 -2.01 -11.60 46.21
N LYS A 70 -1.44 -12.23 45.18
CA LYS A 70 -1.35 -11.61 43.87
C LYS A 70 -2.72 -11.42 43.25
N LEU A 71 -3.61 -12.40 43.40
CA LEU A 71 -4.96 -12.32 42.88
C LEU A 71 -5.75 -11.17 43.56
N VAL A 72 -5.53 -10.91 44.87
CA VAL A 72 -6.09 -9.74 45.57
C VAL A 72 -5.63 -8.44 44.90
N ILE A 73 -4.33 -8.31 44.57
CA ILE A 73 -3.78 -7.10 43.95
C ILE A 73 -4.40 -6.90 42.56
N SER A 74 -4.45 -7.96 41.74
CA SER A 74 -5.06 -7.93 40.43
C SER A 74 -6.54 -7.55 40.47
N ALA A 75 -7.28 -8.09 41.43
CA ALA A 75 -8.71 -7.75 41.65
C ALA A 75 -8.91 -6.29 42.06
N VAL A 76 -8.07 -5.79 42.96
CA VAL A 76 -8.15 -4.38 43.42
C VAL A 76 -7.84 -3.43 42.26
N TYR A 77 -6.82 -3.71 41.45
CA TYR A 77 -6.47 -2.89 40.28
C TYR A 77 -7.62 -2.91 39.26
N LEU A 78 -8.15 -4.08 38.98
CA LEU A 78 -9.30 -4.24 38.09
C LEU A 78 -10.50 -3.39 38.57
N LEU A 79 -10.86 -3.45 39.85
CA LEU A 79 -11.94 -2.68 40.42
C LEU A 79 -11.71 -1.17 40.37
N CYS A 80 -10.49 -0.71 40.63
CA CYS A 80 -10.13 0.70 40.52
C CYS A 80 -10.31 1.21 39.08
N TRP A 81 -9.91 0.47 38.08
CA TRP A 81 -10.11 0.86 36.67
C TRP A 81 -11.59 0.78 36.26
N ILE A 82 -12.34 -0.21 36.75
CA ILE A 82 -13.78 -0.26 36.54
C ILE A 82 -14.43 1.01 37.12
N LEU A 83 -14.12 1.38 38.34
CA LEU A 83 -14.64 2.59 38.99
C LEU A 83 -14.24 3.87 38.27
N ARG A 84 -13.00 3.92 37.74
CA ARG A 84 -12.45 5.10 37.02
C ARG A 84 -13.16 5.34 35.70
N TYR A 85 -13.39 4.30 34.90
CA TYR A 85 -13.79 4.46 33.49
C TYR A 85 -15.29 4.14 33.25
N GLN A 86 -15.96 3.43 34.15
CA GLN A 86 -17.32 2.95 33.90
C GLN A 86 -18.32 4.07 33.73
N ALA A 87 -18.25 5.12 34.57
CA ALA A 87 -19.22 6.22 34.55
C ALA A 87 -19.19 6.94 33.17
N GLU A 88 -18.00 7.13 32.58
CA GLU A 88 -17.84 7.73 31.26
C GLU A 88 -18.21 6.74 30.14
N LEU A 89 -17.78 5.48 30.26
CA LEU A 89 -17.99 4.47 29.24
C LEU A 89 -19.46 4.17 29.00
N PHE A 90 -20.26 4.07 30.10
CA PHE A 90 -21.68 3.76 30.02
C PHE A 90 -22.61 4.97 30.27
N HIS A 91 -22.06 6.18 30.13
CA HIS A 91 -22.89 7.39 30.24
C HIS A 91 -24.00 7.38 29.17
N GLY A 92 -25.26 7.40 29.60
CA GLY A 92 -26.41 7.38 28.70
C GLY A 92 -26.65 6.07 27.94
N TYR A 93 -26.05 4.97 28.35
CA TYR A 93 -26.21 3.67 27.70
C TYR A 93 -27.65 3.18 27.70
N LYS A 94 -28.24 3.01 26.53
CA LYS A 94 -29.63 2.55 26.30
C LYS A 94 -29.70 1.20 25.59
N GLY A 95 -28.59 0.54 25.35
CA GLY A 95 -28.52 -0.75 24.63
C GLY A 95 -28.55 -0.65 23.10
N SER A 96 -28.84 0.52 22.53
CA SER A 96 -28.85 0.73 21.07
C SER A 96 -27.50 1.16 20.48
N GLU A 97 -26.62 1.71 21.31
CA GLU A 97 -25.28 2.16 20.91
C GLU A 97 -24.24 1.40 21.73
N ILE A 98 -23.26 0.83 21.05
CA ILE A 98 -22.18 0.10 21.71
C ILE A 98 -21.07 1.10 22.05
N PRO A 99 -20.74 1.29 23.35
CA PRO A 99 -19.63 2.13 23.74
C PRO A 99 -18.30 1.54 23.29
N CYS A 100 -17.31 2.40 23.03
CA CYS A 100 -15.98 2.00 22.60
C CYS A 100 -14.93 2.42 23.63
N PHE A 101 -14.03 1.50 23.97
CA PHE A 101 -12.84 1.74 24.77
C PHE A 101 -11.61 1.61 23.88
N VAL A 102 -10.78 2.66 23.81
CA VAL A 102 -9.58 2.70 22.99
C VAL A 102 -8.35 2.78 23.90
N LEU A 103 -7.45 1.83 23.75
CA LEU A 103 -6.13 1.84 24.37
C LEU A 103 -5.08 2.14 23.30
N MET A 104 -4.45 3.33 23.38
CA MET A 104 -3.42 3.77 22.46
C MET A 104 -2.04 3.52 23.04
N GLY A 105 -1.25 2.67 22.39
CA GLY A 105 0.11 2.30 22.86
C GLY A 105 0.28 0.82 23.13
N GLY A 106 -0.81 0.05 23.02
CA GLY A 106 -0.79 -1.41 23.16
C GLY A 106 -0.92 -1.87 24.62
N CYS A 107 -1.28 -3.14 24.80
CA CYS A 107 -1.41 -3.81 26.08
C CYS A 107 -0.09 -4.48 26.42
N GLN A 108 0.65 -4.02 27.43
CA GLN A 108 2.01 -4.46 27.71
C GLN A 108 2.16 -5.32 28.97
N ASN A 109 1.23 -5.19 29.90
CA ASN A 109 1.27 -5.90 31.16
C ASN A 109 0.01 -6.74 31.42
N GLN A 110 0.13 -7.70 32.34
CA GLN A 110 -0.95 -8.63 32.64
C GLN A 110 -2.17 -7.95 33.31
N HIS A 111 -1.96 -6.85 34.04
CA HIS A 111 -3.06 -6.13 34.66
C HIS A 111 -3.91 -5.39 33.63
N ASP A 112 -3.27 -4.75 32.63
CA ASP A 112 -3.98 -4.13 31.50
C ASP A 112 -4.77 -5.19 30.72
N ALA A 113 -4.12 -6.34 30.45
CA ALA A 113 -4.79 -7.46 29.79
C ALA A 113 -6.01 -7.97 30.56
N LEU A 114 -5.95 -7.98 31.89
CA LEU A 114 -7.06 -8.40 32.73
C LEU A 114 -8.26 -7.43 32.61
N TYR A 115 -8.01 -6.13 32.60
CA TYR A 115 -9.05 -5.13 32.41
C TYR A 115 -9.67 -5.20 31.01
N LEU A 116 -8.85 -5.33 29.98
CA LEU A 116 -9.36 -5.48 28.61
C LEU A 116 -10.17 -6.76 28.42
N ARG A 117 -9.73 -7.87 29.05
CA ARG A 117 -10.49 -9.13 29.10
C ARG A 117 -11.83 -8.98 29.78
N TYR A 118 -11.92 -8.17 30.86
CA TYR A 118 -13.18 -7.84 31.52
C TYR A 118 -14.08 -7.06 30.56
N LEU A 119 -13.60 -6.00 29.93
CA LEU A 119 -14.37 -5.18 29.00
C LEU A 119 -14.89 -5.99 27.81
N ALA A 120 -14.08 -6.89 27.27
CA ALA A 120 -14.45 -7.74 26.13
C ALA A 120 -15.60 -8.75 26.44
N GLN A 121 -16.05 -8.84 27.70
CA GLN A 121 -17.22 -9.64 28.11
C GLN A 121 -18.49 -8.79 28.27
N LEU A 122 -18.36 -7.48 28.13
CA LEU A 122 -19.45 -6.51 28.18
C LEU A 122 -19.85 -6.08 26.77
N PRO A 123 -21.00 -5.44 26.59
CA PRO A 123 -21.36 -4.83 25.31
C PRO A 123 -20.51 -3.56 25.03
N VAL A 124 -19.21 -3.75 24.83
CA VAL A 124 -18.21 -2.70 24.61
C VAL A 124 -17.29 -3.13 23.52
N ASP A 125 -17.08 -2.28 22.52
CA ASP A 125 -16.02 -2.47 21.55
C ASP A 125 -14.68 -2.06 22.17
N VAL A 126 -13.70 -2.96 22.13
CA VAL A 126 -12.36 -2.73 22.66
C VAL A 126 -11.38 -2.65 21.49
N LEU A 127 -10.76 -1.49 21.32
CA LEU A 127 -9.76 -1.23 20.28
C LEU A 127 -8.39 -1.02 20.93
N ILE A 128 -7.44 -1.87 20.58
CA ILE A 128 -6.05 -1.77 21.03
C ILE A 128 -5.19 -1.32 19.85
N LEU A 129 -4.61 -0.13 19.94
CA LEU A 129 -3.77 0.46 18.90
C LEU A 129 -2.30 0.40 19.32
N ALA A 130 -1.57 -0.60 18.87
CA ALA A 130 -0.13 -0.73 19.09
C ALA A 130 0.62 -0.06 17.93
N CYS A 131 1.16 1.14 18.16
CA CYS A 131 1.87 1.90 17.13
C CYS A 131 3.30 1.40 16.92
N ASP A 132 3.88 0.70 17.90
CA ASP A 132 5.20 0.09 17.84
C ASP A 132 5.07 -1.43 17.65
N LEU A 133 5.46 -1.92 16.49
CA LEU A 133 5.40 -3.35 16.14
C LEU A 133 6.38 -4.23 16.95
N ASN A 134 7.32 -3.63 17.67
CA ASN A 134 8.23 -4.38 18.57
C ASN A 134 7.57 -4.70 19.92
N ARG A 135 6.41 -4.14 20.20
CA ARG A 135 5.66 -4.36 21.44
C ARG A 135 4.67 -5.48 21.26
N ILE A 136 4.85 -6.54 22.04
CA ILE A 136 3.96 -7.69 22.04
C ILE A 136 2.74 -7.36 22.91
N CYS A 137 1.54 -7.66 22.41
CA CYS A 137 0.32 -7.54 23.22
C CYS A 137 0.27 -8.67 24.26
N ALA A 138 0.14 -8.29 25.53
CA ALA A 138 0.04 -9.25 26.63
C ALA A 138 -1.36 -9.89 26.76
N LEU A 139 -2.34 -9.41 25.98
CA LEU A 139 -3.69 -9.96 25.98
C LEU A 139 -3.76 -11.22 25.11
N GLU A 140 -3.97 -12.35 25.75
CA GLU A 140 -4.29 -13.63 25.11
C GLU A 140 -5.77 -13.93 25.30
N ASP A 141 -6.59 -13.71 24.28
CA ASP A 141 -8.03 -13.98 24.30
C ASP A 141 -8.49 -14.50 22.93
N ALA A 142 -9.33 -15.54 22.93
CA ALA A 142 -9.86 -16.13 21.70
C ALA A 142 -10.74 -15.17 20.87
N ARG A 143 -11.20 -14.08 21.45
CA ARG A 143 -11.99 -13.03 20.80
C ARG A 143 -11.12 -11.92 20.19
N LEU A 144 -9.82 -11.92 20.47
CA LEU A 144 -8.90 -10.92 19.94
C LEU A 144 -8.70 -11.15 18.44
N LEU A 145 -9.09 -10.15 17.64
CA LEU A 145 -8.78 -10.08 16.23
C LEU A 145 -7.59 -9.15 16.04
N GLU A 146 -6.47 -9.70 15.61
CA GLU A 146 -5.24 -8.94 15.40
C GLU A 146 -5.02 -8.65 13.92
N SER A 147 -4.75 -7.38 13.61
CA SER A 147 -4.34 -6.94 12.28
C SER A 147 -3.04 -6.18 12.39
N VAL A 148 -2.00 -6.71 11.74
CA VAL A 148 -0.65 -6.13 11.80
C VAL A 148 -0.41 -5.29 10.55
N GLY A 149 -0.13 -4.00 10.74
CA GLY A 149 0.29 -3.09 9.67
C GLY A 149 1.74 -3.34 9.24
N PRO A 150 2.13 -2.86 8.04
CA PRO A 150 3.48 -3.10 7.51
C PRO A 150 4.59 -2.31 8.24
N ASN A 151 4.26 -1.22 8.94
CA ASN A 151 5.24 -0.33 9.56
C ASN A 151 4.77 0.18 10.92
N SER A 152 5.73 0.43 11.82
CA SER A 152 5.47 1.18 13.06
C SER A 152 5.08 2.62 12.75
N LEU A 153 4.10 3.16 13.49
CA LEU A 153 3.63 4.53 13.32
C LEU A 153 4.11 5.38 14.49
N PRO A 154 4.78 6.52 14.25
CA PRO A 154 5.21 7.42 15.32
C PRO A 154 4.04 8.30 15.84
N VAL A 155 2.97 7.66 16.33
CA VAL A 155 1.79 8.35 16.85
C VAL A 155 1.69 8.11 18.35
N PRO A 156 2.11 9.06 19.20
CA PRO A 156 2.18 8.87 20.65
C PRO A 156 0.83 9.02 21.37
N LYS A 157 -0.14 9.69 20.75
CA LYS A 157 -1.45 9.96 21.36
C LYS A 157 -2.58 9.83 20.34
N PHE A 158 -3.75 9.43 20.81
CA PHE A 158 -4.94 9.38 19.99
C PHE A 158 -5.40 10.80 19.59
N PRO A 159 -5.67 11.07 18.30
CA PRO A 159 -6.14 12.38 17.86
C PRO A 159 -7.55 12.64 18.36
N ARG A 160 -7.73 13.62 19.27
CA ARG A 160 -9.02 13.90 19.93
C ARG A 160 -9.85 14.97 19.23
N ASP A 161 -9.25 15.79 18.38
CA ASP A 161 -9.95 16.85 17.67
C ASP A 161 -10.62 16.31 16.39
N ALA A 162 -11.93 16.42 16.32
CA ALA A 162 -12.72 16.01 15.15
C ALA A 162 -12.35 16.77 13.87
N ALA A 163 -11.81 17.98 13.97
CA ALA A 163 -11.24 18.73 12.84
C ALA A 163 -9.89 18.15 12.38
N ALA A 164 -9.18 17.42 13.25
CA ALA A 164 -8.01 16.62 12.91
C ALA A 164 -8.39 15.18 12.48
N LEU A 165 -9.61 14.77 12.77
CA LEU A 165 -10.25 13.52 12.37
C LEU A 165 -11.05 13.65 11.06
N GLN A 166 -10.59 14.46 10.09
CA GLN A 166 -10.83 14.04 8.71
C GLN A 166 -10.19 12.67 8.61
N MET A 167 -11.03 11.64 8.39
CA MET A 167 -10.60 10.25 8.28
C MET A 167 -9.37 10.18 7.37
N ARG A 168 -8.21 10.18 7.98
CA ARG A 168 -6.95 9.95 7.30
C ARG A 168 -6.85 8.45 7.09
N THR A 169 -7.44 7.97 6.03
CA THR A 169 -7.03 6.69 5.48
C THR A 169 -5.57 6.84 5.01
N TYR A 170 -4.80 5.77 4.95
CA TYR A 170 -3.45 5.78 4.36
C TYR A 170 -3.42 6.47 2.99
N ALA A 171 -4.51 6.40 2.22
CA ALA A 171 -4.71 7.17 1.01
C ALA A 171 -4.86 8.67 1.29
N SER A 172 -5.56 9.06 2.35
CA SER A 172 -5.78 10.45 2.75
C SER A 172 -4.55 11.07 3.43
N ASP A 173 -3.73 10.30 4.15
CA ASP A 173 -2.46 10.78 4.70
C ASP A 173 -1.42 10.95 3.59
N ALA A 174 -1.38 10.03 2.62
CA ALA A 174 -0.58 10.18 1.42
C ALA A 174 -1.06 11.37 0.57
N GLU A 175 -2.35 11.56 0.46
CA GLU A 175 -2.97 12.69 -0.26
C GLU A 175 -2.78 14.02 0.47
N GLN A 176 -2.80 14.03 1.80
CA GLN A 176 -2.58 15.23 2.61
C GLN A 176 -1.09 15.54 2.81
N GLU A 177 -0.23 14.53 2.92
CA GLU A 177 1.22 14.69 2.87
C GLU A 177 1.63 15.19 1.47
N LEU A 178 1.02 14.66 0.42
CA LEU A 178 1.17 15.13 -0.94
C LEU A 178 0.62 16.55 -1.09
N ASN A 179 -0.57 16.84 -0.58
CA ASN A 179 -1.17 18.19 -0.60
C ASN A 179 -0.34 19.17 0.23
N THR A 180 0.16 18.79 1.40
CA THR A 180 1.05 19.64 2.21
C THR A 180 2.38 19.91 1.48
N LEU A 181 2.93 18.90 0.82
CA LEU A 181 4.12 19.01 0.01
C LEU A 181 3.88 19.80 -1.29
N LEU A 182 2.71 19.66 -1.90
CA LEU A 182 2.33 20.34 -3.14
C LEU A 182 1.94 21.80 -2.92
N TYR A 183 1.33 22.13 -1.78
CA TYR A 183 0.76 23.46 -1.50
C TYR A 183 1.58 24.27 -0.51
N SER A 184 2.58 23.69 0.17
CA SER A 184 3.50 24.47 1.01
C SER A 184 4.56 25.13 0.15
N ASP A 185 4.80 26.43 0.37
CA ASP A 185 5.86 27.17 -0.34
C ASP A 185 7.28 26.65 -0.06
N SER A 186 7.45 25.84 0.98
CA SER A 186 8.68 25.16 1.36
C SER A 186 8.71 23.66 1.00
N GLY A 187 7.64 23.12 0.43
CA GLY A 187 7.53 21.70 0.07
C GLY A 187 8.36 21.32 -1.14
N MET A 188 8.78 20.06 -1.20
CA MET A 188 9.53 19.47 -2.31
C MET A 188 8.70 19.45 -3.61
N TYR A 189 7.36 19.55 -3.51
CA TYR A 189 6.40 19.56 -4.63
C TYR A 189 5.47 20.75 -4.50
N ARG A 190 5.63 21.72 -5.38
CA ARG A 190 4.73 22.89 -5.52
C ARG A 190 3.65 22.61 -6.55
N ASN A 191 2.52 23.32 -6.44
CA ASN A 191 1.53 23.42 -7.52
C ASN A 191 2.26 23.73 -8.85
N ARG A 192 2.16 22.85 -9.86
CA ARG A 192 2.80 22.89 -11.18
C ARG A 192 4.08 22.05 -11.37
N GLN A 193 4.59 21.34 -10.39
CA GLN A 193 5.72 20.42 -10.61
C GLN A 193 5.39 19.26 -11.53
N PHE A 194 4.11 18.88 -11.61
CA PHE A 194 3.61 17.89 -12.56
C PHE A 194 3.63 18.37 -14.03
N ALA A 195 3.78 19.67 -14.26
CA ALA A 195 3.83 20.23 -15.61
C ALA A 195 5.10 19.83 -16.37
N LYS A 196 6.17 19.42 -15.67
CA LYS A 196 7.44 18.98 -16.28
C LYS A 196 7.99 17.76 -15.53
N ALA A 197 7.35 16.63 -15.71
CA ALA A 197 7.88 15.37 -15.20
C ALA A 197 8.60 14.63 -16.33
N ASP A 198 9.88 14.32 -16.15
CA ASP A 198 10.71 13.67 -17.16
C ASP A 198 11.16 12.28 -16.70
N ALA A 199 10.86 11.28 -17.49
CA ALA A 199 11.33 9.92 -17.26
C ALA A 199 12.79 9.79 -17.71
N ILE A 200 13.66 9.31 -16.82
CA ILE A 200 15.06 9.03 -17.08
C ILE A 200 15.27 7.53 -16.93
N THR A 201 15.59 6.84 -18.02
CA THR A 201 15.84 5.40 -17.97
C THR A 201 17.14 5.11 -17.22
N LEU A 202 17.03 4.35 -16.13
CA LEU A 202 18.18 3.89 -15.37
C LEU A 202 18.95 2.82 -16.13
N ARG A 203 20.26 2.95 -16.12
CA ARG A 203 21.16 1.87 -16.55
C ARG A 203 21.43 0.97 -15.35
N THR A 204 20.73 -0.14 -15.29
CA THR A 204 20.79 -1.10 -14.19
C THR A 204 21.54 -2.36 -14.60
N THR A 205 22.06 -3.09 -13.62
CA THR A 205 22.39 -4.50 -13.78
C THR A 205 21.11 -5.35 -13.69
N TYR A 206 21.19 -6.62 -14.08
CA TYR A 206 20.03 -7.51 -14.01
C TYR A 206 19.46 -7.64 -12.59
N ASP A 207 20.33 -7.79 -11.59
CA ASP A 207 19.90 -7.97 -10.21
C ASP A 207 19.31 -6.69 -9.59
N GLU A 208 19.83 -5.52 -9.97
CA GLU A 208 19.30 -4.22 -9.54
C GLU A 208 17.87 -3.98 -9.98
N ILE A 209 17.42 -4.57 -11.11
CA ILE A 209 16.03 -4.46 -11.57
C ILE A 209 15.07 -4.87 -10.44
N PHE A 210 15.31 -6.02 -9.83
CA PHE A 210 14.41 -6.58 -8.78
C PHE A 210 14.44 -5.78 -7.49
N ILE A 211 15.57 -5.16 -7.15
CA ILE A 211 15.72 -4.31 -5.97
C ILE A 211 14.98 -2.97 -6.19
N LEU A 212 15.26 -2.33 -7.33
CA LEU A 212 14.69 -1.02 -7.66
C LEU A 212 13.19 -1.10 -8.00
N TRP A 213 12.71 -2.27 -8.44
CA TRP A 213 11.29 -2.45 -8.82
C TRP A 213 10.33 -2.10 -7.68
N GLU A 214 10.66 -2.44 -6.43
CA GLU A 214 9.84 -2.13 -5.27
C GLU A 214 10.18 -0.79 -4.60
N GLN A 215 11.29 -0.17 -5.00
CA GLN A 215 11.74 1.09 -4.43
C GLN A 215 10.96 2.27 -5.00
N GLU A 216 10.56 3.19 -4.11
CA GLU A 216 9.92 4.45 -4.52
C GLU A 216 10.89 5.31 -5.35
N LEU A 217 10.34 6.06 -6.32
CA LEU A 217 11.14 6.89 -7.23
C LEU A 217 12.09 7.84 -6.50
N ARG A 218 11.61 8.47 -5.42
CA ARG A 218 12.40 9.44 -4.64
C ARG A 218 13.67 8.88 -4.00
N TYR A 219 13.76 7.57 -3.84
CA TYR A 219 14.94 6.90 -3.27
C TYR A 219 15.83 6.27 -4.33
N ARG A 220 15.44 6.33 -5.60
CA ARG A 220 16.24 5.78 -6.70
C ARG A 220 17.35 6.74 -7.11
N PRO A 221 18.49 6.21 -7.64
CA PRO A 221 19.53 7.06 -8.21
C PRO A 221 18.96 7.99 -9.29
N SER A 222 19.52 9.19 -9.42
CA SER A 222 19.11 10.20 -10.41
C SER A 222 17.72 10.81 -10.21
N PHE A 223 17.04 10.53 -9.09
CA PHE A 223 15.86 11.29 -8.74
C PHE A 223 16.25 12.73 -8.38
N SER A 224 15.57 13.68 -8.96
CA SER A 224 15.78 15.10 -8.64
C SER A 224 14.51 15.91 -8.90
N THR A 225 14.38 16.98 -8.16
CA THR A 225 13.28 17.93 -8.30
C THR A 225 13.81 19.33 -8.50
N GLY A 226 13.19 20.07 -9.38
CA GLY A 226 13.41 21.52 -9.57
C GLY A 226 12.14 22.28 -9.25
N ASP A 227 12.17 23.62 -9.43
CA ASP A 227 11.03 24.49 -9.12
C ASP A 227 9.72 24.13 -9.84
N GLN A 228 9.80 23.53 -11.01
CA GLN A 228 8.64 23.13 -11.81
C GLN A 228 8.85 21.78 -12.53
N SER A 229 9.85 21.00 -12.17
CA SER A 229 10.17 19.76 -12.86
C SER A 229 10.55 18.67 -11.88
N VAL A 230 10.24 17.43 -12.26
CA VAL A 230 10.65 16.23 -11.56
C VAL A 230 11.31 15.27 -12.54
N ASN A 231 12.48 14.77 -12.22
CA ASN A 231 13.15 13.72 -12.92
C ASN A 231 12.83 12.38 -12.27
N MET A 232 12.14 11.52 -13.00
CA MET A 232 11.71 10.21 -12.56
C MET A 232 12.65 9.13 -13.07
N PRO A 233 13.46 8.50 -12.19
CA PRO A 233 14.30 7.38 -12.59
C PRO A 233 13.47 6.12 -12.77
N VAL A 234 13.25 5.74 -14.02
CA VAL A 234 12.42 4.59 -14.42
C VAL A 234 13.27 3.43 -14.96
N ILE A 235 12.74 2.24 -14.84
CA ILE A 235 13.33 1.03 -15.41
C ILE A 235 12.72 0.81 -16.80
N PHE A 236 13.55 0.59 -17.80
CA PHE A 236 13.15 0.06 -19.08
C PHE A 236 14.12 -1.04 -19.49
N ALA A 237 13.82 -2.25 -19.09
CA ALA A 237 14.70 -3.40 -19.26
C ALA A 237 14.12 -4.43 -20.22
N LYS A 238 14.96 -4.98 -21.10
CA LYS A 238 14.71 -6.19 -21.86
C LYS A 238 15.59 -7.30 -21.30
N ILE A 239 14.98 -8.37 -20.83
CA ILE A 239 15.66 -9.54 -20.27
C ILE A 239 15.59 -10.69 -21.29
N SER A 240 16.71 -10.99 -21.89
CA SER A 240 16.87 -12.00 -22.94
C SER A 240 17.48 -13.27 -22.36
N GLY A 241 16.80 -14.41 -22.55
CA GLY A 241 17.22 -15.70 -22.04
C GLY A 241 16.68 -16.05 -20.66
N VAL A 242 17.12 -17.20 -20.14
CA VAL A 242 16.66 -17.81 -18.89
C VAL A 242 17.88 -18.21 -18.05
N GLU A 243 17.96 -17.68 -16.84
CA GLU A 243 19.07 -17.94 -15.91
C GLU A 243 19.22 -19.44 -15.64
N GLN A 244 20.40 -19.98 -15.89
CA GLN A 244 20.74 -21.40 -15.77
C GLN A 244 19.82 -22.36 -16.57
N GLY A 245 19.07 -21.87 -17.56
CA GLY A 245 18.09 -22.67 -18.29
C GLY A 245 16.90 -23.17 -17.45
N LYS A 246 16.69 -22.65 -16.23
CA LYS A 246 15.66 -23.12 -15.28
C LYS A 246 14.37 -22.33 -15.42
N ALA A 247 13.42 -22.88 -16.19
CA ALA A 247 12.13 -22.24 -16.42
C ALA A 247 11.34 -21.95 -15.13
N GLU A 248 11.41 -22.83 -14.11
CA GLU A 248 10.70 -22.61 -12.85
C GLU A 248 11.20 -21.36 -12.10
N LEU A 249 12.51 -21.20 -11.95
CA LEU A 249 13.11 -20.00 -11.33
C LEU A 249 12.79 -18.73 -12.12
N TYR A 250 12.78 -18.83 -13.46
CA TYR A 250 12.40 -17.73 -14.34
C TYR A 250 10.98 -17.25 -14.07
N TRP A 251 10.01 -18.15 -13.98
CA TRP A 251 8.63 -17.80 -13.66
C TRP A 251 8.44 -17.29 -12.24
N GLN A 252 9.18 -17.83 -11.26
CA GLN A 252 9.18 -17.32 -9.88
C GLN A 252 9.70 -15.87 -9.83
N LYS A 253 10.80 -15.55 -10.53
CA LYS A 253 11.32 -14.19 -10.63
C LYS A 253 10.31 -13.23 -11.25
N ILE A 254 9.67 -13.60 -12.37
CA ILE A 254 8.62 -12.77 -12.97
C ILE A 254 7.48 -12.57 -11.97
N LYS A 255 7.06 -13.61 -11.25
CA LYS A 255 6.01 -13.51 -10.23
C LYS A 255 6.33 -12.48 -9.15
N THR A 256 7.58 -12.31 -8.76
CA THR A 256 7.96 -11.29 -7.76
C THR A 256 7.74 -9.86 -8.24
N LEU A 257 7.71 -9.63 -9.55
CA LEU A 257 7.45 -8.30 -10.12
C LEU A 257 5.96 -7.98 -10.27
N LEU A 258 5.09 -8.98 -10.07
CA LEU A 258 3.64 -8.81 -10.23
C LEU A 258 2.99 -8.33 -8.94
N GLY A 259 2.47 -7.11 -8.94
CA GLY A 259 1.78 -6.50 -7.82
C GLY A 259 0.50 -5.77 -8.27
N ASN A 260 -0.17 -5.09 -7.34
CA ASN A 260 -1.44 -4.38 -7.59
C ASN A 260 -1.33 -3.25 -8.62
N GLN A 261 -0.13 -2.69 -8.81
CA GLN A 261 0.15 -1.62 -9.78
C GLN A 261 0.97 -2.12 -10.97
N THR A 262 0.86 -3.42 -11.30
CA THR A 262 1.58 -4.03 -12.42
C THR A 262 0.59 -4.53 -13.46
N GLN A 263 0.69 -4.02 -14.69
CA GLN A 263 0.01 -4.58 -15.86
C GLN A 263 0.86 -5.71 -16.44
N LEU A 264 0.25 -6.89 -16.61
CA LEU A 264 0.90 -8.05 -17.21
C LEU A 264 0.37 -8.30 -18.61
N TYR A 265 1.28 -8.34 -19.59
CA TYR A 265 1.02 -8.81 -20.94
C TYR A 265 1.65 -10.20 -21.16
N ARG A 266 0.83 -11.18 -21.52
CA ARG A 266 1.23 -12.60 -21.65
C ARG A 266 1.51 -13.01 -23.10
N GLY A 267 2.03 -12.11 -23.91
CA GLY A 267 2.33 -12.38 -25.31
C GLY A 267 2.23 -11.14 -26.17
N PHE A 268 2.62 -11.29 -27.41
CA PHE A 268 2.51 -10.26 -28.43
C PHE A 268 1.72 -10.82 -29.63
N PRO A 269 1.00 -9.98 -30.41
CA PRO A 269 0.66 -8.61 -30.08
C PRO A 269 -0.40 -8.52 -28.97
N PHE A 270 -0.31 -7.54 -28.08
CA PHE A 270 -1.33 -7.26 -27.08
C PHE A 270 -2.23 -6.07 -27.47
N CYS A 271 -1.77 -5.17 -28.33
CA CYS A 271 -2.59 -4.19 -28.98
C CYS A 271 -3.36 -4.85 -30.15
N THR A 272 -4.55 -5.42 -29.84
CA THR A 272 -5.37 -6.12 -30.83
C THR A 272 -6.69 -5.35 -31.06
N GLY A 273 -7.17 -5.37 -32.31
CA GLY A 273 -8.43 -4.76 -32.70
C GLY A 273 -8.29 -3.41 -33.38
N GLY A 274 -9.41 -2.87 -33.88
CA GLY A 274 -9.42 -1.57 -34.55
C GLY A 274 -9.24 -0.42 -33.56
N ASN A 275 -8.37 0.53 -33.88
CA ASN A 275 -8.17 1.71 -33.05
C ASN A 275 -9.21 2.79 -33.40
N PRO A 276 -10.10 3.18 -32.46
CA PRO A 276 -11.18 4.13 -32.76
C PRO A 276 -10.67 5.57 -32.99
N TYR A 277 -9.42 5.87 -32.63
CA TYR A 277 -8.85 7.21 -32.69
C TYR A 277 -8.09 7.53 -33.97
N GLN A 278 -8.05 6.63 -34.98
CA GLN A 278 -7.34 6.85 -36.24
C GLN A 278 -7.82 8.12 -36.96
N ALA A 279 -9.12 8.30 -37.08
CA ALA A 279 -9.69 9.49 -37.73
C ALA A 279 -9.41 10.79 -36.95
N LEU A 280 -9.35 10.71 -35.62
CA LEU A 280 -8.99 11.83 -34.76
C LEU A 280 -7.48 12.15 -34.92
N ALA A 281 -6.63 11.14 -34.95
CA ALA A 281 -5.18 11.31 -35.05
C ALA A 281 -4.74 12.11 -36.28
N ILE A 282 -5.41 11.90 -37.43
CA ILE A 282 -5.15 12.64 -38.66
C ILE A 282 -5.41 14.15 -38.46
N LYS A 283 -6.45 14.52 -37.71
CA LYS A 283 -6.82 15.91 -37.44
C LYS A 283 -6.04 16.51 -36.25
N ALA A 284 -5.50 15.64 -35.40
CA ALA A 284 -4.85 16.00 -34.14
C ALA A 284 -3.50 16.67 -34.28
N ILE A 285 -2.89 16.65 -35.47
CA ILE A 285 -1.54 17.18 -35.71
C ILE A 285 -1.52 18.15 -36.88
N ARG A 286 -0.76 19.24 -36.72
CA ARG A 286 -0.50 20.20 -37.80
C ARG A 286 0.94 20.72 -37.68
N ASN A 287 1.66 20.69 -38.76
CA ASN A 287 3.08 21.11 -38.83
C ASN A 287 3.95 20.46 -37.71
N GLY A 288 3.73 19.18 -37.44
CA GLY A 288 4.46 18.45 -36.40
C GLY A 288 4.03 18.73 -34.95
N LYS A 289 3.02 19.60 -34.73
CA LYS A 289 2.55 19.95 -33.38
C LYS A 289 1.14 19.46 -33.15
N LEU A 290 0.90 18.92 -31.93
CA LEU A 290 -0.41 18.46 -31.48
C LEU A 290 -1.37 19.63 -31.28
N ARG A 291 -2.58 19.47 -31.77
CA ARG A 291 -3.69 20.43 -31.60
C ARG A 291 -4.48 20.03 -30.35
N ARG A 292 -3.91 20.31 -29.17
CA ARG A 292 -4.43 19.82 -27.87
C ARG A 292 -5.90 20.21 -27.66
N ASP A 293 -6.26 21.44 -27.93
CA ASP A 293 -7.65 21.94 -27.74
C ASP A 293 -8.66 21.20 -28.64
N GLU A 294 -8.25 20.85 -29.87
CA GLU A 294 -9.13 20.10 -30.77
C GLU A 294 -9.27 18.64 -30.35
N ILE A 295 -8.18 18.04 -29.80
CA ILE A 295 -8.24 16.70 -29.24
C ILE A 295 -9.15 16.68 -28.01
N LYS A 296 -9.01 17.65 -27.09
CA LYS A 296 -9.84 17.77 -25.88
C LYS A 296 -11.31 18.05 -26.19
N ALA A 297 -11.60 18.83 -27.24
CA ALA A 297 -12.95 19.12 -27.67
C ALA A 297 -13.64 17.94 -28.38
N HIS A 298 -12.91 16.91 -28.73
CA HIS A 298 -13.47 15.76 -29.43
C HIS A 298 -14.40 14.94 -28.53
N ARG A 299 -15.59 14.56 -29.05
CA ARG A 299 -16.61 13.80 -28.27
C ARG A 299 -16.09 12.51 -27.61
N GLN A 300 -15.12 11.87 -28.23
CA GLN A 300 -14.53 10.61 -27.74
C GLN A 300 -13.21 10.83 -27.03
N TYR A 301 -12.91 12.03 -26.54
CA TYR A 301 -11.66 12.28 -25.81
C TYR A 301 -11.55 11.39 -24.57
N PRO A 302 -10.52 10.54 -24.46
CA PRO A 302 -10.49 9.49 -23.43
C PRO A 302 -10.05 9.96 -22.04
N PHE A 303 -9.36 11.12 -21.98
CA PHE A 303 -8.71 11.59 -20.75
C PHE A 303 -9.46 12.72 -20.03
N GLY A 304 -10.68 13.07 -20.46
CA GLY A 304 -11.44 14.19 -19.92
C GLY A 304 -11.79 14.10 -18.43
N LEU A 305 -11.73 12.89 -17.83
CA LEU A 305 -11.95 12.67 -16.41
C LEU A 305 -10.66 12.78 -15.58
N LEU A 306 -9.49 12.85 -16.22
CA LEU A 306 -8.23 13.02 -15.52
C LEU A 306 -8.06 14.49 -15.13
N ARG A 307 -7.31 14.73 -14.06
CA ARG A 307 -6.89 16.09 -13.69
C ARG A 307 -6.11 16.76 -14.83
N GLU A 308 -6.22 18.06 -14.95
CA GLU A 308 -5.69 18.83 -16.08
C GLU A 308 -4.18 18.66 -16.23
N GLU A 309 -3.44 18.68 -15.10
CA GLU A 309 -1.98 18.52 -15.10
C GLU A 309 -1.55 17.17 -15.69
N LEU A 310 -2.32 16.11 -15.44
CA LEU A 310 -2.03 14.80 -15.99
C LEU A 310 -2.37 14.72 -17.48
N GLN A 311 -3.44 15.39 -17.92
CA GLN A 311 -3.77 15.50 -19.35
C GLN A 311 -2.65 16.23 -20.10
N GLU A 312 -2.14 17.34 -19.56
CA GLU A 312 -1.01 18.06 -20.14
C GLU A 312 0.27 17.24 -20.15
N HIS A 313 0.55 16.51 -19.07
CA HIS A 313 1.67 15.57 -19.02
C HIS A 313 1.59 14.50 -20.13
N ILE A 314 0.41 13.93 -20.37
CA ILE A 314 0.18 12.95 -21.44
C ILE A 314 0.48 13.60 -22.81
N PHE A 315 -0.02 14.80 -23.06
CA PHE A 315 0.24 15.51 -24.32
C PHE A 315 1.72 15.89 -24.48
N ASP A 316 2.38 16.31 -23.41
CA ASP A 316 3.81 16.66 -23.47
C ASP A 316 4.65 15.44 -23.84
N LYS A 317 4.34 14.26 -23.24
CA LYS A 317 5.06 13.03 -23.58
C LYS A 317 4.75 12.52 -24.98
N LEU A 318 3.50 12.68 -25.43
CA LEU A 318 3.15 12.37 -26.81
C LEU A 318 3.87 13.30 -27.81
N GLN A 319 3.90 14.60 -27.53
CA GLN A 319 4.64 15.55 -28.35
C GLN A 319 6.16 15.24 -28.33
N LEU A 320 6.72 14.92 -27.17
CA LEU A 320 8.13 14.53 -27.04
C LEU A 320 8.45 13.28 -27.88
N MET A 321 7.55 12.29 -27.87
CA MET A 321 7.71 11.06 -28.67
C MET A 321 7.76 11.35 -30.17
N LEU A 322 6.90 12.30 -30.61
CA LEU A 322 6.85 12.76 -32.02
C LEU A 322 8.08 13.60 -32.38
N ASP A 323 8.46 14.58 -31.56
CA ASP A 323 9.59 15.48 -31.78
C ASP A 323 10.92 14.73 -31.86
N ARG A 324 11.11 13.74 -30.98
CA ARG A 324 12.30 12.85 -30.99
C ARG A 324 12.23 11.77 -32.08
N ARG A 325 11.08 11.62 -32.74
CA ARG A 325 10.88 10.54 -33.74
C ARG A 325 11.27 9.17 -33.20
N ILE A 326 10.87 8.87 -31.97
CA ILE A 326 11.26 7.63 -31.28
C ILE A 326 10.89 6.40 -32.11
N ILE A 327 9.73 6.43 -32.76
CA ILE A 327 9.26 5.35 -33.63
C ILE A 327 9.73 5.59 -35.07
N LYS A 328 10.28 4.54 -35.69
CA LYS A 328 10.68 4.56 -37.10
C LYS A 328 9.52 4.92 -38.00
N GLY A 329 9.76 5.75 -39.00
CA GLY A 329 8.75 6.18 -39.94
C GLY A 329 7.92 7.41 -39.53
N THR A 330 8.07 7.91 -38.28
CA THR A 330 7.40 9.13 -37.85
C THR A 330 7.74 10.31 -38.75
N PHE A 331 6.72 10.96 -39.32
CA PHE A 331 6.81 12.04 -40.33
C PHE A 331 7.46 11.63 -41.67
N VAL A 332 7.57 10.35 -41.95
CA VAL A 332 8.10 9.85 -43.23
C VAL A 332 7.01 9.11 -44.01
N ASN A 333 6.27 8.22 -43.35
CA ASN A 333 5.27 7.36 -43.97
C ASN A 333 3.91 7.35 -43.26
N GLY A 334 3.63 8.38 -42.45
CA GLY A 334 2.36 8.49 -41.74
C GLY A 334 2.30 7.76 -40.40
N THR A 335 3.42 7.27 -39.89
CA THR A 335 3.51 6.57 -38.58
C THR A 335 3.09 7.48 -37.43
N GLU A 336 3.24 8.79 -37.53
CA GLU A 336 2.77 9.77 -36.53
C GLU A 336 1.29 9.61 -36.20
N TYR A 337 0.45 9.27 -37.17
CA TYR A 337 -0.99 9.05 -36.93
C TYR A 337 -1.22 7.79 -36.10
N THR A 338 -0.47 6.73 -36.35
CA THR A 338 -0.52 5.51 -35.54
C THR A 338 -0.01 5.78 -34.12
N VAL A 339 1.05 6.58 -33.97
CA VAL A 339 1.57 6.99 -32.65
C VAL A 339 0.49 7.72 -31.85
N ILE A 340 -0.17 8.73 -32.46
CA ILE A 340 -1.21 9.52 -31.79
C ILE A 340 -2.41 8.63 -31.45
N ALA A 341 -2.90 7.84 -32.41
CA ALA A 341 -4.05 6.97 -32.20
C ALA A 341 -3.81 5.96 -31.08
N THR A 342 -2.63 5.34 -31.06
CA THR A 342 -2.27 4.35 -30.00
C THR A 342 -2.13 5.02 -28.64
N ALA A 343 -1.51 6.20 -28.57
CA ALA A 343 -1.39 6.95 -27.32
C ALA A 343 -2.75 7.42 -26.77
N LEU A 344 -3.74 7.68 -27.61
CA LEU A 344 -5.11 8.01 -27.19
C LEU A 344 -5.91 6.74 -26.79
N ASN A 345 -5.51 5.55 -27.22
CA ASN A 345 -6.23 4.30 -26.99
C ASN A 345 -5.65 3.51 -25.79
N LEU A 346 -5.40 4.18 -24.68
CA LEU A 346 -4.94 3.51 -23.46
C LEU A 346 -6.06 2.66 -22.85
N GLU A 347 -5.70 1.45 -22.39
CA GLU A 347 -6.60 0.59 -21.62
C GLU A 347 -7.06 1.27 -20.32
N LYS A 348 -8.29 1.01 -19.91
CA LYS A 348 -8.87 1.59 -18.67
C LYS A 348 -8.00 1.35 -17.42
N ASN A 349 -7.32 0.21 -17.35
CA ASN A 349 -6.43 -0.11 -16.26
C ASN A 349 -5.20 0.79 -16.22
N LEU A 350 -4.58 1.04 -17.37
CA LEU A 350 -3.46 1.97 -17.50
C LEU A 350 -3.85 3.41 -17.13
N ILE A 351 -5.05 3.84 -17.55
CA ILE A 351 -5.59 5.16 -17.18
C ILE A 351 -5.78 5.26 -15.65
N ARG A 352 -6.29 4.21 -14.99
CA ARG A 352 -6.42 4.17 -13.52
C ARG A 352 -5.07 4.24 -12.81
N MET A 353 -4.08 3.52 -13.33
CA MET A 353 -2.72 3.58 -12.79
C MET A 353 -2.12 4.98 -12.92
N LEU A 354 -2.30 5.65 -14.08
CA LEU A 354 -1.88 7.04 -14.26
C LEU A 354 -2.60 8.00 -13.31
N GLN A 355 -3.90 7.82 -13.09
CA GLN A 355 -4.70 8.67 -12.20
C GLN A 355 -4.22 8.58 -10.74
N SER A 356 -3.75 7.40 -10.31
CA SER A 356 -3.22 7.17 -8.97
C SER A 356 -1.71 7.43 -8.85
N PHE A 357 -1.04 7.77 -9.94
CA PHE A 357 0.40 7.94 -9.97
C PHE A 357 0.83 9.23 -9.28
N ASP A 358 1.67 9.06 -8.28
CA ASP A 358 2.41 10.10 -7.60
C ASP A 358 3.87 10.02 -8.08
N PHE A 359 4.33 11.04 -8.80
CA PHE A 359 5.65 11.10 -9.42
C PHE A 359 6.85 10.95 -8.44
N THR A 360 6.60 10.76 -7.16
CA THR A 360 7.62 10.62 -6.12
C THR A 360 7.65 9.26 -5.47
N LYS A 361 6.50 8.60 -5.43
CA LYS A 361 6.29 7.33 -4.74
C LYS A 361 6.43 6.15 -5.71
N LYS A 362 5.60 5.14 -5.52
CA LYS A 362 5.58 3.97 -6.40
C LYS A 362 4.97 4.34 -7.74
N ASN A 363 5.73 4.11 -8.80
CA ASN A 363 5.27 4.29 -10.16
C ASN A 363 4.50 3.06 -10.67
N PRO A 364 3.62 3.25 -11.66
CA PRO A 364 2.96 2.14 -12.33
C PRO A 364 3.96 1.31 -13.14
N LYS A 365 3.64 0.04 -13.35
CA LYS A 365 4.58 -0.96 -13.87
C LYS A 365 3.97 -1.79 -14.98
N VAL A 366 4.80 -2.20 -15.93
CA VAL A 366 4.44 -3.14 -16.99
C VAL A 366 5.44 -4.30 -17.01
N VAL A 367 4.91 -5.50 -16.97
CA VAL A 367 5.65 -6.72 -17.26
C VAL A 367 5.07 -7.32 -18.54
N ALA A 368 5.90 -7.55 -19.54
CA ALA A 368 5.50 -8.23 -20.76
C ALA A 368 6.37 -9.46 -20.98
N VAL A 369 5.75 -10.59 -21.33
CA VAL A 369 6.45 -11.86 -21.58
C VAL A 369 6.25 -12.26 -23.02
N CYS A 370 7.34 -12.31 -23.79
CA CYS A 370 7.37 -12.75 -25.18
C CYS A 370 8.03 -14.14 -25.24
N ALA A 371 7.26 -15.19 -24.97
CA ALA A 371 7.76 -16.57 -24.93
C ALA A 371 7.69 -17.29 -26.29
N SER A 372 7.06 -16.69 -27.28
CA SER A 372 6.90 -17.25 -28.62
C SER A 372 7.54 -16.35 -29.68
N GLU A 373 7.66 -16.91 -30.89
CA GLU A 373 8.16 -16.17 -32.07
C GLU A 373 7.14 -15.18 -32.65
N GLN A 374 6.00 -14.99 -31.98
CA GLN A 374 4.96 -14.06 -32.44
C GLN A 374 5.51 -12.65 -32.54
N ALA A 375 5.30 -12.05 -33.70
CA ALA A 375 5.80 -10.72 -33.99
C ALA A 375 5.08 -9.66 -33.14
N CYS A 376 5.87 -8.85 -32.45
CA CYS A 376 5.45 -7.60 -31.85
C CYS A 376 4.84 -6.67 -32.91
N SER A 377 3.72 -6.04 -32.65
CA SER A 377 3.13 -5.03 -33.54
C SER A 377 3.82 -3.66 -33.38
N LEU A 378 3.59 -2.77 -34.34
CA LEU A 378 4.02 -1.38 -34.23
C LEU A 378 3.34 -0.69 -33.05
N GLU A 379 2.05 -0.96 -32.87
CA GLU A 379 1.23 -0.44 -31.77
C GLU A 379 1.73 -0.87 -30.40
N ASP A 380 2.18 -2.13 -30.26
CA ASP A 380 2.80 -2.62 -29.01
C ASP A 380 4.06 -1.80 -28.68
N ALA A 381 4.91 -1.57 -29.68
CA ALA A 381 6.14 -0.79 -29.50
C ALA A 381 5.84 0.67 -29.14
N ILE A 382 4.84 1.28 -29.80
CA ILE A 382 4.37 2.63 -29.49
C ILE A 382 3.88 2.71 -28.06
N LEU A 383 2.98 1.79 -27.64
CA LEU A 383 2.41 1.80 -26.31
C LEU A 383 3.50 1.66 -25.24
N ILE A 384 4.40 0.71 -25.37
CA ILE A 384 5.49 0.48 -24.42
C ILE A 384 6.41 1.72 -24.30
N ALA A 385 6.84 2.30 -25.45
CA ALA A 385 7.67 3.49 -25.44
C ALA A 385 6.94 4.69 -24.80
N PHE A 386 5.64 4.84 -25.07
CA PHE A 386 4.83 5.91 -24.51
C PHE A 386 4.64 5.77 -23.00
N LEU A 387 4.36 4.57 -22.50
CA LEU A 387 4.26 4.29 -21.08
C LEU A 387 5.57 4.56 -20.33
N ASN A 388 6.72 4.24 -20.95
CA ASN A 388 8.01 4.59 -20.36
C ASN A 388 8.19 6.11 -20.22
N LEU A 389 7.84 6.89 -21.25
CA LEU A 389 7.89 8.35 -21.21
C LEU A 389 6.94 8.93 -20.14
N LEU A 390 5.81 8.28 -19.88
CA LEU A 390 4.85 8.65 -18.84
C LEU A 390 5.33 8.32 -17.41
N GLY A 391 6.43 7.58 -17.26
CA GLY A 391 7.02 7.26 -15.97
C GLY A 391 6.78 5.82 -15.48
N PHE A 392 6.33 4.91 -16.33
CA PHE A 392 6.19 3.49 -15.98
C PHE A 392 7.55 2.79 -15.94
N ASP A 393 7.70 1.87 -14.98
CA ASP A 393 8.73 0.84 -15.06
C ASP A 393 8.29 -0.25 -16.03
N ILE A 394 9.21 -0.69 -16.87
CA ILE A 394 8.93 -1.69 -17.91
C ILE A 394 9.97 -2.79 -17.86
N ALA A 395 9.52 -4.04 -17.75
CA ALA A 395 10.34 -5.23 -17.86
C ALA A 395 9.79 -6.16 -18.94
N LEU A 396 10.58 -6.33 -20.01
CA LEU A 396 10.26 -7.22 -21.12
C LEU A 396 11.07 -8.51 -20.96
N PHE A 397 10.38 -9.62 -20.78
CA PHE A 397 10.98 -10.95 -20.66
C PHE A 397 10.90 -11.70 -21.97
N VAL A 398 12.05 -11.96 -22.57
CA VAL A 398 12.20 -12.61 -23.90
C VAL A 398 13.09 -13.84 -23.77
N PRO A 399 12.55 -14.98 -23.32
CA PRO A 399 13.36 -16.18 -23.08
C PRO A 399 14.04 -16.71 -24.34
N THR A 400 13.51 -16.40 -25.51
CA THR A 400 14.07 -16.80 -26.82
C THR A 400 15.23 -15.91 -27.29
N GLY A 401 15.41 -14.71 -26.67
CA GLY A 401 16.40 -13.74 -27.09
C GLY A 401 16.13 -13.01 -28.43
N TYR A 402 14.94 -13.22 -29.03
CA TYR A 402 14.60 -12.57 -30.29
C TYR A 402 14.44 -11.05 -30.17
N GLN A 403 14.59 -10.37 -31.33
CA GLN A 403 14.19 -8.96 -31.40
C GLN A 403 12.68 -8.82 -31.27
N THR A 404 12.27 -7.88 -30.43
CA THR A 404 10.86 -7.57 -30.17
C THR A 404 10.52 -6.13 -30.59
N ILE A 405 10.19 -5.28 -29.65
CA ILE A 405 9.79 -3.88 -29.90
C ILE A 405 10.92 -2.99 -30.40
N GLU A 406 12.18 -3.30 -30.06
CA GLU A 406 13.35 -2.49 -30.40
C GLU A 406 13.58 -2.29 -31.91
N ARG A 407 13.07 -3.20 -32.74
CA ARG A 407 13.12 -3.07 -34.18
C ARG A 407 12.36 -1.87 -34.72
N TYR A 408 11.38 -1.36 -33.96
CA TYR A 408 10.59 -0.19 -34.34
C TYR A 408 11.16 1.14 -33.83
N PHE A 409 12.20 1.13 -33.01
CA PHE A 409 12.80 2.33 -32.44
C PHE A 409 13.94 2.84 -33.28
N ASN A 410 14.05 4.17 -33.38
CA ASN A 410 15.22 4.83 -33.97
C ASN A 410 16.44 4.84 -33.05
N GLU A 411 16.17 4.76 -31.70
CA GLU A 411 17.20 4.75 -30.66
C GLU A 411 17.02 3.49 -29.77
N GLY A 412 18.11 3.03 -29.17
CA GLY A 412 18.03 1.94 -28.18
C GLY A 412 17.43 2.42 -26.89
N LEU A 413 16.11 2.26 -26.70
CA LEU A 413 15.41 2.68 -25.49
C LEU A 413 15.58 1.71 -24.32
N PRO A 414 15.35 0.38 -24.50
CA PRO A 414 15.49 -0.56 -23.38
C PRO A 414 16.97 -0.87 -23.10
N VAL A 415 17.29 -1.01 -21.82
CA VAL A 415 18.56 -1.60 -21.38
C VAL A 415 18.44 -3.11 -21.54
N GLU A 416 19.29 -3.71 -22.38
CA GLU A 416 19.26 -5.14 -22.66
C GLU A 416 20.16 -5.92 -21.70
N HIS A 417 19.59 -6.98 -21.11
CA HIS A 417 20.29 -7.92 -20.23
C HIS A 417 20.21 -9.31 -20.84
N GLN A 418 21.35 -9.86 -21.19
CA GLN A 418 21.46 -11.25 -21.60
C GLN A 418 21.69 -12.12 -20.37
N VAL A 419 20.78 -13.09 -20.13
CA VAL A 419 20.77 -13.88 -18.89
C VAL A 419 20.64 -15.36 -19.21
N GLY A 420 21.72 -16.09 -19.06
CA GLY A 420 21.71 -17.56 -19.23
C GLY A 420 21.41 -18.03 -20.65
N ASP A 421 20.63 -19.11 -20.75
CA ASP A 421 20.38 -19.83 -22.00
C ASP A 421 19.10 -19.34 -22.69
N TYR A 422 19.03 -19.42 -24.01
CA TYR A 422 17.81 -19.18 -24.76
C TYR A 422 16.92 -20.41 -24.74
N LEU A 423 15.69 -20.23 -24.29
CA LEU A 423 14.68 -21.28 -24.28
C LEU A 423 13.53 -20.93 -25.21
N TYR A 424 13.14 -21.89 -26.03
CA TYR A 424 12.05 -21.78 -26.98
C TYR A 424 10.82 -22.52 -26.48
N ASP A 425 9.65 -22.15 -26.98
CA ASP A 425 8.37 -22.81 -26.70
C ASP A 425 7.98 -22.92 -25.21
N LEU A 426 8.43 -21.96 -24.40
CA LEU A 426 8.03 -21.88 -23.02
C LEU A 426 6.54 -21.52 -22.90
N ARG A 427 5.78 -22.41 -22.26
CA ARG A 427 4.38 -22.10 -21.92
C ARG A 427 4.33 -21.16 -20.73
N ILE A 428 3.63 -20.03 -20.90
CA ILE A 428 3.41 -19.07 -19.84
C ILE A 428 2.42 -19.69 -18.82
N PRO A 429 2.84 -19.89 -17.57
CA PRO A 429 1.99 -20.50 -16.55
C PRO A 429 0.92 -19.53 -16.02
N ASP A 430 -0.04 -20.06 -15.27
CA ASP A 430 -0.86 -19.21 -14.42
C ASP A 430 -0.03 -18.74 -13.21
N PHE A 431 0.29 -17.47 -13.15
CA PHE A 431 1.08 -16.89 -12.07
C PHE A 431 0.41 -16.99 -10.70
N ASN A 432 -0.90 -17.26 -10.62
CA ASN A 432 -1.57 -17.47 -9.34
C ASN A 432 -1.19 -18.82 -8.70
N THR A 433 -0.76 -19.79 -9.50
CA THR A 433 -0.35 -21.12 -9.03
C THR A 433 1.13 -21.18 -8.62
N ILE A 434 1.92 -20.15 -8.95
CA ILE A 434 3.35 -20.11 -8.63
C ILE A 434 3.53 -19.66 -7.20
N SER A 435 4.14 -20.52 -6.37
CA SER A 435 4.58 -20.15 -5.03
C SER A 435 5.95 -19.50 -5.08
N VAL A 436 6.04 -18.29 -4.55
CA VAL A 436 7.33 -17.64 -4.31
C VAL A 436 7.76 -18.01 -2.89
N PRO A 437 8.96 -18.56 -2.68
CA PRO A 437 9.46 -18.87 -1.34
C PRO A 437 9.41 -17.62 -0.47
N LYS A 438 8.63 -17.65 0.62
CA LYS A 438 8.62 -16.61 1.64
C LYS A 438 9.94 -16.70 2.40
N GLY A 439 10.88 -15.82 2.13
CA GLY A 439 12.11 -15.77 2.93
C GLY A 439 13.08 -14.69 2.46
N ARG A 440 13.72 -14.04 3.41
CA ARG A 440 14.92 -13.20 3.28
C ARG A 440 16.05 -13.84 2.44
N SER A 441 16.01 -15.14 2.26
CA SER A 441 16.99 -15.97 1.58
C SER A 441 17.26 -15.59 0.11
N TRP A 442 16.28 -15.04 -0.60
CA TRP A 442 16.44 -14.68 -2.02
C TRP A 442 17.27 -13.38 -2.18
N LEU A 443 16.93 -12.34 -1.44
CA LEU A 443 17.70 -11.09 -1.39
C LEU A 443 19.09 -11.29 -0.80
N GLU A 444 19.22 -12.14 0.23
CA GLU A 444 20.53 -12.51 0.79
C GLU A 444 21.40 -13.30 -0.19
N ASN A 445 20.82 -14.11 -1.06
CA ASN A 445 21.56 -14.82 -2.10
C ASN A 445 22.04 -13.90 -3.23
N ILE A 446 21.30 -12.83 -3.54
CA ILE A 446 21.76 -11.78 -4.46
C ILE A 446 22.89 -10.98 -3.82
N LEU A 447 22.75 -10.55 -2.57
CA LEU A 447 23.75 -9.77 -1.86
C LEU A 447 25.06 -10.55 -1.59
N LYS A 448 24.99 -11.89 -1.41
CA LYS A 448 26.18 -12.75 -1.23
C LYS A 448 26.94 -13.07 -2.50
N ARG A 449 26.35 -12.83 -3.69
CA ARG A 449 27.03 -13.03 -5.00
C ARG A 449 27.71 -11.76 -5.53
N GLY A 450 27.56 -10.64 -4.85
CA GLY A 450 28.13 -9.33 -5.22
C GLY A 450 29.37 -8.92 -4.44
N ILE A 451 30.07 -9.89 -3.77
CA ILE A 451 31.40 -9.70 -3.15
C ILE A 451 32.40 -10.66 -3.78
#